data_ad903323d9be7869ef577671536bcd03
#
_entry.id   ad903323d9be7869ef577671536bcd03
#
_cell.length_a   1.000
_cell.length_b   1.000
_cell.length_c   1.000
_cell.angle_alpha   90.00
_cell.angle_beta   90.00
_cell.angle_gamma   90.00
#
_symmetry.space_group_name_H-M   'P 1'
#
loop_
_entity.id
_entity.type
_entity.pdbx_description
1 polymer ?
#
loop_
_entity_poly.entity_id
_entity_poly.type
_entity_poly.pdbx_seq_one_letter_code
_entity_poly.pdbx_strand_id
1 'polypeptide(L)'
;YWYFLPKKIRFLIWNIKILKKFKTKNGVYYLPFFAFKDEIRNRIIDNEITDKLIFDKIKYFIEPNTIVLDLGANFGQMSILWSQSKPNVKVYAFEASNYIFNILKKNIHINSANVEAINALVGNESNKEQLIEKSFLKEYSTYGTNKINKTQDTNKKNIDKVKAIKIDDINFEKRVSVMKIDVQGYDLDALKGSKKTILKHKMPIIFEYEEKFEKEFNYTFKDFENFINEINYKIETKIDEINYLIVPK
;
A
#
# COMPACT_ATOMS: atom_id res chain seq x y z
N TYR A 1 -6.51 2.29 28.84
CA TYR A 1 -5.32 1.69 29.51
C TYR A 1 -4.01 1.88 28.72
N TRP A 2 -3.99 1.86 27.37
CA TRP A 2 -2.76 2.02 26.55
C TRP A 2 -2.02 3.35 26.81
N TYR A 3 -2.74 4.45 26.92
CA TYR A 3 -2.15 5.78 27.14
C TYR A 3 -1.52 5.96 28.54
N PHE A 4 -1.96 5.19 29.52
CA PHE A 4 -1.42 5.24 30.88
C PHE A 4 -0.09 4.47 31.01
N LEU A 5 0.27 3.67 30.01
CA LEU A 5 1.54 2.95 30.01
C LEU A 5 2.71 3.89 29.67
N PRO A 6 3.84 3.84 30.38
CA PRO A 6 5.04 4.57 30.02
C PRO A 6 5.48 4.28 28.59
N LYS A 7 6.04 5.28 27.91
CA LYS A 7 6.48 5.16 26.50
C LYS A 7 7.41 3.95 26.27
N LYS A 8 8.32 3.66 27.20
CA LYS A 8 9.22 2.50 27.11
C LYS A 8 8.45 1.17 27.12
N ILE A 9 7.41 1.05 27.95
CA ILE A 9 6.58 -0.16 28.02
C ILE A 9 5.75 -0.31 26.74
N ARG A 10 5.15 0.79 26.24
CA ARG A 10 4.42 0.78 24.96
C ARG A 10 5.32 0.35 23.80
N PHE A 11 6.54 0.83 23.77
CA PHE A 11 7.53 0.44 22.76
C PHE A 11 7.92 -1.03 22.86
N LEU A 12 8.12 -1.55 24.08
CA LEU A 12 8.38 -2.99 24.29
C LEU A 12 7.21 -3.84 23.79
N ILE A 13 5.98 -3.50 24.18
CA ILE A 13 4.78 -4.22 23.74
C ILE A 13 4.62 -4.16 22.21
N TRP A 14 4.87 -3.01 21.60
CA TRP A 14 4.81 -2.85 20.14
C TRP A 14 5.84 -3.75 19.42
N ASN A 15 7.00 -3.96 20.01
CA ASN A 15 8.02 -4.87 19.47
C ASN A 15 7.69 -6.35 19.69
N ILE A 16 6.71 -6.69 20.51
CA ILE A 16 6.24 -8.07 20.64
C ILE A 16 5.39 -8.42 19.43
N LYS A 17 6.00 -9.11 18.46
CA LYS A 17 5.41 -9.44 17.15
C LYS A 17 4.49 -10.67 17.21
N ILE A 18 3.65 -10.78 18.23
CA ILE A 18 2.66 -11.84 18.34
C ILE A 18 1.51 -11.55 17.38
N LEU A 19 1.21 -12.52 16.53
CA LEU A 19 0.06 -12.49 15.64
C LEU A 19 -1.10 -13.29 16.24
N LYS A 20 -2.31 -12.74 16.13
CA LYS A 20 -3.55 -13.45 16.47
C LYS A 20 -4.40 -13.61 15.20
N LYS A 21 -5.04 -14.76 15.09
CA LYS A 21 -5.98 -15.08 14.02
C LYS A 21 -7.37 -14.53 14.35
N PHE A 22 -7.94 -13.75 13.44
CA PHE A 22 -9.28 -13.19 13.54
C PHE A 22 -10.13 -13.70 12.39
N LYS A 23 -11.34 -14.18 12.69
CA LYS A 23 -12.37 -14.49 11.69
C LYS A 23 -13.29 -13.28 11.57
N THR A 24 -13.48 -12.80 10.36
CA THR A 24 -14.32 -11.64 10.05
C THR A 24 -15.32 -11.99 8.95
N LYS A 25 -16.28 -11.11 8.67
CA LYS A 25 -17.21 -11.26 7.52
C LYS A 25 -16.47 -11.24 6.19
N ASN A 26 -15.30 -10.60 6.14
CA ASN A 26 -14.52 -10.35 4.93
C ASN A 26 -13.32 -11.29 4.77
N GLY A 27 -13.25 -12.37 5.56
CA GLY A 27 -12.16 -13.33 5.50
C GLY A 27 -11.50 -13.61 6.85
N VAL A 28 -10.37 -14.29 6.81
CA VAL A 28 -9.59 -14.65 8.00
C VAL A 28 -8.24 -13.95 7.97
N TYR A 29 -7.89 -13.25 9.03
CA TYR A 29 -6.67 -12.45 9.05
C TYR A 29 -5.80 -12.77 10.27
N TYR A 30 -4.51 -12.91 10.04
CA TYR A 30 -3.49 -12.80 11.08
C TYR A 30 -3.14 -11.33 11.23
N LEU A 31 -3.27 -10.79 12.44
CA LEU A 31 -3.01 -9.38 12.72
C LEU A 31 -2.18 -9.25 14.00
N PRO A 32 -1.37 -8.18 14.14
CA PRO A 32 -0.59 -7.94 15.34
C PRO A 32 -1.49 -7.83 16.57
N PHE A 33 -1.26 -8.68 17.57
CA PHE A 33 -2.13 -8.74 18.73
C PHE A 33 -2.11 -7.45 19.55
N PHE A 34 -0.94 -6.88 19.77
CA PHE A 34 -0.74 -5.71 20.62
C PHE A 34 -0.84 -4.34 19.90
N ALA A 35 -1.19 -4.31 18.61
CA ALA A 35 -1.35 -3.08 17.86
C ALA A 35 -2.75 -2.45 18.06
N PHE A 36 -3.12 -2.18 19.32
CA PHE A 36 -4.48 -1.72 19.68
C PHE A 36 -4.88 -0.37 19.08
N LYS A 37 -3.92 0.40 18.59
CA LYS A 37 -4.15 1.71 17.98
C LYS A 37 -3.93 1.73 16.46
N ASP A 38 -3.63 0.58 15.88
CA ASP A 38 -3.56 0.44 14.44
C ASP A 38 -4.98 0.45 13.86
N GLU A 39 -5.28 1.50 13.10
CA GLU A 39 -6.62 1.73 12.57
C GLU A 39 -7.01 0.66 11.56
N ILE A 40 -6.10 0.28 10.65
CA ILE A 40 -6.36 -0.75 9.64
C ILE A 40 -6.68 -2.09 10.32
N ARG A 41 -5.86 -2.47 11.31
CA ARG A 41 -6.11 -3.67 12.11
C ARG A 41 -7.49 -3.64 12.77
N ASN A 42 -7.84 -2.53 13.42
CA ASN A 42 -9.08 -2.43 14.17
C ASN A 42 -10.29 -2.49 13.24
N ARG A 43 -10.28 -1.77 12.12
CA ARG A 43 -11.34 -1.83 11.08
C ARG A 43 -11.55 -3.27 10.59
N ILE A 44 -10.46 -4.01 10.31
CA ILE A 44 -10.57 -5.42 9.90
C ILE A 44 -11.26 -6.26 10.97
N ILE A 45 -10.87 -6.11 12.25
CA ILE A 45 -11.47 -6.85 13.39
C ILE A 45 -12.95 -6.49 13.55
N ASP A 46 -13.30 -5.24 13.36
CA ASP A 46 -14.67 -4.72 13.47
C ASP A 46 -15.54 -5.07 12.23
N ASN A 47 -15.02 -5.91 11.33
CA ASN A 47 -15.69 -6.33 10.09
C ASN A 47 -15.89 -5.22 9.07
N GLU A 48 -15.11 -4.17 9.15
CA GLU A 48 -15.11 -3.08 8.18
C GLU A 48 -14.10 -3.36 7.07
N ILE A 49 -14.36 -2.77 5.90
CA ILE A 49 -13.39 -2.69 4.81
C ILE A 49 -12.66 -1.35 4.98
N THR A 50 -11.35 -1.42 5.11
CA THR A 50 -10.51 -0.22 5.17
C THR A 50 -10.69 0.58 3.88
N ASP A 51 -10.79 1.91 4.02
CA ASP A 51 -10.94 2.83 2.89
C ASP A 51 -12.02 2.37 1.89
N LYS A 52 -13.21 2.15 2.42
CA LYS A 52 -14.35 1.56 1.70
C LYS A 52 -14.66 2.27 0.37
N LEU A 53 -14.51 3.59 0.31
CA LEU A 53 -14.72 4.36 -0.93
C LEU A 53 -13.71 3.97 -2.01
N ILE A 54 -12.43 3.87 -1.64
CA ILE A 54 -11.36 3.45 -2.54
C ILE A 54 -11.58 2.00 -2.96
N PHE A 55 -11.90 1.13 -1.98
CA PHE A 55 -12.17 -0.29 -2.26
C PHE A 55 -13.27 -0.46 -3.31
N ASP A 56 -14.41 0.24 -3.16
CA ASP A 56 -15.55 0.14 -4.09
C ASP A 56 -15.21 0.75 -5.45
N LYS A 57 -14.49 1.85 -5.48
CA LYS A 57 -14.08 2.50 -6.73
C LYS A 57 -13.15 1.60 -7.53
N ILE A 58 -12.15 1.00 -6.89
CA ILE A 58 -11.26 0.00 -7.54
C ILE A 58 -12.06 -1.20 -8.03
N LYS A 59 -12.93 -1.76 -7.17
CA LYS A 59 -13.77 -2.92 -7.51
C LYS A 59 -14.64 -2.68 -8.75
N TYR A 60 -15.10 -1.45 -8.95
CA TYR A 60 -15.88 -1.05 -10.12
C TYR A 60 -15.09 -1.24 -11.44
N PHE A 61 -13.78 -0.95 -11.43
CA PHE A 61 -12.92 -1.06 -12.61
C PHE A 61 -12.31 -2.44 -12.81
N ILE A 62 -12.46 -3.35 -11.85
CA ILE A 62 -11.94 -4.72 -12.02
C ILE A 62 -12.75 -5.45 -13.10
N GLU A 63 -12.04 -6.04 -14.06
CA GLU A 63 -12.60 -6.88 -15.11
C GLU A 63 -12.23 -8.34 -14.90
N PRO A 64 -13.04 -9.30 -15.35
CA PRO A 64 -12.67 -10.73 -15.32
C PRO A 64 -11.39 -11.00 -16.13
N ASN A 65 -10.60 -11.99 -15.71
CA ASN A 65 -9.37 -12.43 -16.38
C ASN A 65 -8.26 -11.35 -16.48
N THR A 66 -8.29 -10.34 -15.61
CA THR A 66 -7.32 -9.25 -15.60
C THR A 66 -6.45 -9.25 -14.36
N ILE A 67 -5.51 -8.30 -14.34
CA ILE A 67 -4.61 -8.03 -13.22
C ILE A 67 -5.04 -6.73 -12.54
N VAL A 68 -4.93 -6.72 -11.21
CA VAL A 68 -5.02 -5.53 -10.36
C VAL A 68 -3.65 -5.27 -9.74
N LEU A 69 -3.20 -4.03 -9.71
CA LEU A 69 -1.99 -3.63 -9.02
C LEU A 69 -2.36 -2.91 -7.72
N ASP A 70 -1.85 -3.41 -6.59
CA ASP A 70 -2.04 -2.84 -5.25
C ASP A 70 -0.69 -2.45 -4.66
N LEU A 71 -0.33 -1.18 -4.81
CA LEU A 71 0.93 -0.63 -4.32
C LEU A 71 0.71 -0.06 -2.92
N GLY A 72 1.32 -0.69 -1.91
CA GLY A 72 1.07 -0.43 -0.49
C GLY A 72 -0.06 -1.31 0.05
N ALA A 73 0.06 -2.63 -0.12
CA ALA A 73 -1.01 -3.59 0.18
C ALA A 73 -1.27 -3.80 1.68
N ASN A 74 -0.36 -3.39 2.55
CA ASN A 74 -0.47 -3.54 4.00
C ASN A 74 -0.81 -4.99 4.42
N PHE A 75 -1.80 -5.22 5.28
CA PHE A 75 -2.22 -6.58 5.71
C PHE A 75 -2.95 -7.37 4.62
N GLY A 76 -3.25 -6.77 3.46
CA GLY A 76 -3.79 -7.42 2.28
C GLY A 76 -5.30 -7.55 2.22
N GLN A 77 -6.06 -6.85 3.07
CA GLN A 77 -7.53 -6.97 3.04
C GLN A 77 -8.09 -6.64 1.66
N MET A 78 -7.71 -5.49 1.09
CA MET A 78 -8.19 -5.08 -0.23
C MET A 78 -7.75 -6.05 -1.33
N SER A 79 -6.45 -6.36 -1.39
CA SER A 79 -5.90 -7.30 -2.38
C SER A 79 -6.64 -8.64 -2.39
N ILE A 80 -6.90 -9.22 -1.20
CA ILE A 80 -7.61 -10.48 -1.04
C ILE A 80 -9.03 -10.36 -1.60
N LEU A 81 -9.77 -9.34 -1.19
CA LEU A 81 -11.16 -9.15 -1.60
C LEU A 81 -11.29 -8.81 -3.09
N TRP A 82 -10.36 -8.04 -3.65
CA TRP A 82 -10.34 -7.76 -5.10
C TRP A 82 -10.06 -9.02 -5.92
N SER A 83 -9.13 -9.88 -5.48
CA SER A 83 -8.85 -11.14 -6.18
C SER A 83 -10.07 -12.08 -6.25
N GLN A 84 -11.01 -11.92 -5.32
CA GLN A 84 -12.24 -12.72 -5.23
C GLN A 84 -13.46 -12.03 -5.86
N SER A 85 -13.31 -10.79 -6.35
CA SER A 85 -14.44 -9.97 -6.80
C SER A 85 -14.98 -10.35 -8.17
N LYS A 86 -14.15 -10.92 -9.05
CA LYS A 86 -14.50 -11.35 -10.41
C LYS A 86 -13.72 -12.62 -10.77
N PRO A 87 -14.22 -13.41 -11.75
CA PRO A 87 -13.52 -14.63 -12.18
C PRO A 87 -12.10 -14.37 -12.69
N ASN A 88 -11.15 -15.19 -12.25
CA ASN A 88 -9.75 -15.21 -12.69
C ASN A 88 -9.00 -13.87 -12.57
N VAL A 89 -9.39 -13.02 -11.63
CA VAL A 89 -8.63 -11.82 -11.28
C VAL A 89 -7.39 -12.25 -10.50
N LYS A 90 -6.23 -11.73 -10.91
CA LYS A 90 -4.97 -11.84 -10.18
C LYS A 90 -4.57 -10.47 -9.65
N VAL A 91 -4.21 -10.39 -8.37
CA VAL A 91 -3.70 -9.16 -7.77
C VAL A 91 -2.20 -9.28 -7.57
N TYR A 92 -1.43 -8.28 -7.98
CA TYR A 92 -0.05 -8.09 -7.58
C TYR A 92 -0.02 -7.08 -6.44
N ALA A 93 0.37 -7.54 -5.26
CA ALA A 93 0.34 -6.79 -4.01
C ALA A 93 1.78 -6.47 -3.56
N PHE A 94 2.12 -5.19 -3.51
CA PHE A 94 3.45 -4.72 -3.14
C PHE A 94 3.41 -4.16 -1.73
N GLU A 95 4.33 -4.62 -0.89
CA GLU A 95 4.47 -4.16 0.48
C GLU A 95 5.96 -4.04 0.83
N ALA A 96 6.35 -2.84 1.25
CA ALA A 96 7.74 -2.52 1.50
C ALA A 96 8.24 -3.00 2.87
N SER A 97 7.40 -2.95 3.90
CA SER A 97 7.77 -3.40 5.24
C SER A 97 7.90 -4.93 5.32
N ASN A 98 9.08 -5.43 5.64
CA ASN A 98 9.33 -6.87 5.80
C ASN A 98 8.37 -7.53 6.79
N TYR A 99 8.04 -6.85 7.88
CA TYR A 99 7.15 -7.38 8.90
C TYR A 99 5.71 -7.50 8.39
N ILE A 100 5.19 -6.44 7.77
CA ILE A 100 3.83 -6.40 7.20
C ILE A 100 3.72 -7.37 6.02
N PHE A 101 4.71 -7.41 5.14
CA PHE A 101 4.78 -8.36 4.04
C PHE A 101 4.66 -9.83 4.50
N ASN A 102 5.29 -10.19 5.62
CA ASN A 102 5.16 -11.55 6.16
C ASN A 102 3.73 -11.83 6.69
N ILE A 103 3.04 -10.81 7.17
CA ILE A 103 1.63 -10.90 7.55
C ILE A 103 0.75 -11.01 6.30
N LEU A 104 0.97 -10.15 5.31
CA LEU A 104 0.30 -10.18 4.01
C LEU A 104 0.33 -11.60 3.39
N LYS A 105 1.50 -12.22 3.32
CA LYS A 105 1.63 -13.60 2.81
C LYS A 105 0.78 -14.61 3.58
N LYS A 106 0.77 -14.52 4.92
CA LYS A 106 -0.07 -15.40 5.76
C LYS A 106 -1.55 -15.19 5.49
N ASN A 107 -1.96 -13.95 5.31
CA ASN A 107 -3.35 -13.59 5.04
C ASN A 107 -3.79 -14.05 3.64
N ILE A 108 -2.96 -13.91 2.63
CA ILE A 108 -3.20 -14.45 1.29
C ILE A 108 -3.40 -15.97 1.37
N HIS A 109 -2.48 -16.67 2.03
CA HIS A 109 -2.51 -18.13 2.13
C HIS A 109 -3.78 -18.64 2.84
N ILE A 110 -4.13 -18.06 4.00
CA ILE A 110 -5.29 -18.53 4.79
C ILE A 110 -6.63 -18.29 4.09
N ASN A 111 -6.70 -17.31 3.19
CA ASN A 111 -7.88 -16.98 2.39
C ASN A 111 -7.86 -17.64 0.99
N SER A 112 -6.84 -18.41 0.66
CA SER A 112 -6.66 -19.02 -0.67
C SER A 112 -6.83 -18.00 -1.81
N ALA A 113 -6.35 -16.77 -1.59
CA ALA A 113 -6.55 -15.66 -2.50
C ALA A 113 -5.56 -15.70 -3.68
N ASN A 114 -6.02 -15.37 -4.88
CA ASN A 114 -5.18 -15.29 -6.08
C ASN A 114 -4.38 -13.96 -6.10
N VAL A 115 -3.47 -13.84 -5.13
CA VAL A 115 -2.63 -12.65 -4.91
C VAL A 115 -1.17 -13.06 -4.94
N GLU A 116 -0.37 -12.37 -5.75
CA GLU A 116 1.09 -12.47 -5.74
C GLU A 116 1.66 -11.32 -4.91
N ALA A 117 2.24 -11.65 -3.76
CA ALA A 117 2.84 -10.67 -2.87
C ALA A 117 4.33 -10.45 -3.20
N ILE A 118 4.73 -9.20 -3.31
CA ILE A 118 6.09 -8.78 -3.64
C ILE A 118 6.59 -7.84 -2.54
N ASN A 119 7.71 -8.22 -1.89
CA ASN A 119 8.33 -7.37 -0.88
C ASN A 119 9.25 -6.36 -1.57
N ALA A 120 8.72 -5.21 -1.86
CA ALA A 120 9.44 -4.14 -2.53
C ALA A 120 8.85 -2.77 -2.21
N LEU A 121 9.68 -1.75 -2.27
CA LEU A 121 9.25 -0.37 -2.39
C LEU A 121 9.05 -0.05 -3.87
N VAL A 122 7.84 0.29 -4.26
CA VAL A 122 7.58 0.72 -5.63
C VAL A 122 7.96 2.19 -5.81
N GLY A 123 8.77 2.49 -6.80
CA GLY A 123 9.23 3.84 -7.10
C GLY A 123 9.80 3.98 -8.50
N ASN A 124 10.55 5.04 -8.75
CA ASN A 124 11.15 5.33 -10.06
C ASN A 124 12.59 4.81 -10.23
N GLU A 125 13.05 3.96 -9.32
CA GLU A 125 14.38 3.34 -9.38
C GLU A 125 14.27 1.83 -9.21
N SER A 126 15.17 1.06 -9.82
CA SER A 126 15.19 -0.39 -9.71
C SER A 126 16.50 -0.87 -9.10
N ASN A 127 16.41 -1.99 -8.37
CA ASN A 127 17.55 -2.68 -7.78
C ASN A 127 18.36 -1.85 -6.74
N LYS A 128 17.85 -0.71 -6.31
CA LYS A 128 18.44 0.09 -5.24
C LYS A 128 17.91 -0.37 -3.90
N GLU A 129 18.80 -0.58 -2.95
CA GLU A 129 18.41 -0.81 -1.55
C GLU A 129 17.95 0.50 -0.94
N GLN A 130 16.76 0.51 -0.36
CA GLN A 130 16.19 1.65 0.36
C GLN A 130 16.01 1.29 1.83
N LEU A 131 16.19 2.29 2.68
CA LEU A 131 16.01 2.16 4.12
C LEU A 131 14.63 2.68 4.49
N ILE A 132 13.84 1.84 5.15
CA ILE A 132 12.53 2.22 5.68
C ILE A 132 12.63 2.34 7.19
N GLU A 133 12.30 3.51 7.71
CA GLU A 133 12.20 3.75 9.14
C GLU A 133 10.81 3.33 9.62
N LYS A 134 10.77 2.38 10.56
CA LYS A 134 9.55 1.98 11.24
C LYS A 134 9.13 3.10 12.18
N SER A 135 8.10 3.84 11.84
CA SER A 135 7.62 4.89 12.70
C SER A 135 6.86 4.32 13.89
N PHE A 136 7.38 4.53 15.09
CA PHE A 136 6.62 4.42 16.32
C PHE A 136 6.14 5.81 16.69
N LEU A 137 4.94 6.15 16.28
CA LEU A 137 4.34 7.43 16.61
C LEU A 137 4.10 7.54 18.12
N LYS A 138 4.31 8.72 18.69
CA LYS A 138 4.20 8.96 20.14
C LYS A 138 2.85 8.50 20.70
N GLU A 139 1.80 8.55 19.92
CA GLU A 139 0.42 8.36 20.33
C GLU A 139 -0.22 7.10 19.74
N TYR A 140 0.26 6.62 18.60
CA TYR A 140 -0.31 5.50 17.88
C TYR A 140 0.76 4.48 17.51
N SER A 141 0.50 3.22 17.78
CA SER A 141 1.28 2.11 17.23
C SER A 141 0.62 1.66 15.95
N THR A 142 0.90 2.36 14.84
CA THR A 142 0.43 1.97 13.52
C THR A 142 1.57 1.42 12.68
N TYR A 143 1.27 0.42 11.89
CA TYR A 143 2.21 -0.17 10.94
C TYR A 143 2.07 0.42 9.52
N GLY A 144 1.04 1.22 9.27
CA GLY A 144 0.77 1.83 7.96
C GLY A 144 1.63 3.06 7.62
N THR A 145 2.34 3.65 8.59
CA THR A 145 3.08 4.91 8.39
C THR A 145 4.59 4.72 8.41
N ASN A 146 5.10 3.70 7.74
CA ASN A 146 6.54 3.53 7.59
C ASN A 146 7.10 4.59 6.64
N LYS A 147 8.18 5.27 7.04
CA LYS A 147 8.80 6.34 6.26
C LYS A 147 10.10 5.88 5.61
N ILE A 148 10.37 6.37 4.41
CA ILE A 148 11.66 6.17 3.76
C ILE A 148 12.71 7.02 4.48
N ASN A 149 13.80 6.38 4.89
CA ASN A 149 14.94 7.07 5.50
C ASN A 149 15.84 7.68 4.42
N LYS A 150 15.56 8.90 4.01
CA LYS A 150 16.33 9.61 2.97
C LYS A 150 17.78 9.88 3.36
N THR A 151 18.09 9.99 4.67
CA THR A 151 19.46 10.24 5.14
C THR A 151 20.36 9.03 5.05
N GLN A 152 19.81 7.85 4.74
CA GLN A 152 20.50 6.56 4.72
C GLN A 152 21.34 6.27 6.00
N ASP A 153 20.94 6.87 7.11
CA ASP A 153 21.58 6.67 8.40
C ASP A 153 21.22 5.27 8.94
N THR A 154 22.15 4.35 8.80
CA THR A 154 22.02 2.96 9.27
C THR A 154 22.09 2.82 10.79
N ASN A 155 22.49 3.86 11.51
CA ASN A 155 22.63 3.83 12.97
C ASN A 155 21.29 4.01 13.69
N LYS A 156 20.23 4.41 12.99
CA LYS A 156 18.89 4.49 13.58
C LYS A 156 18.37 3.11 13.94
N LYS A 157 17.90 2.96 15.17
CA LYS A 157 17.17 1.76 15.61
C LYS A 157 15.84 1.67 14.84
N ASN A 158 15.47 0.48 14.38
CA ASN A 158 14.22 0.16 13.66
C ASN A 158 14.21 0.53 12.16
N ILE A 159 15.28 0.23 11.46
CA ILE A 159 15.35 0.32 10.01
C ILE A 159 15.13 -1.06 9.40
N ASP A 160 14.30 -1.12 8.37
CA ASP A 160 14.22 -2.25 7.44
C ASP A 160 14.92 -1.86 6.13
N LYS A 161 15.60 -2.83 5.54
CA LYS A 161 16.14 -2.72 4.18
C LYS A 161 15.16 -3.36 3.22
N VAL A 162 14.82 -2.64 2.17
CA VAL A 162 13.91 -3.10 1.12
C VAL A 162 14.47 -2.76 -0.25
N LYS A 163 14.22 -3.63 -1.22
CA LYS A 163 14.60 -3.39 -2.60
C LYS A 163 13.58 -2.46 -3.27
N ALA A 164 14.06 -1.40 -3.92
CA ALA A 164 13.21 -0.57 -4.77
C ALA A 164 13.04 -1.26 -6.14
N ILE A 165 11.84 -1.16 -6.70
CA ILE A 165 11.51 -1.68 -8.04
C ILE A 165 10.64 -0.69 -8.80
N LYS A 166 10.69 -0.77 -10.14
CA LYS A 166 9.71 -0.15 -11.03
C LYS A 166 8.67 -1.18 -11.43
N ILE A 167 7.43 -0.77 -11.51
CA ILE A 167 6.37 -1.60 -12.10
C ILE A 167 6.68 -1.91 -13.57
N ASP A 168 7.35 -0.99 -14.24
CA ASP A 168 7.77 -1.14 -15.65
C ASP A 168 8.80 -2.26 -15.90
N ASP A 169 9.43 -2.78 -14.86
CA ASP A 169 10.37 -3.91 -14.96
C ASP A 169 9.65 -5.28 -14.85
N ILE A 170 8.34 -5.27 -14.54
CA ILE A 170 7.54 -6.48 -14.44
C ILE A 170 6.78 -6.69 -15.75
N ASN A 171 6.94 -7.87 -16.34
CA ASN A 171 6.16 -8.25 -17.51
C ASN A 171 4.84 -8.89 -17.08
N PHE A 172 3.74 -8.17 -17.24
CA PHE A 172 2.40 -8.69 -16.97
C PHE A 172 1.86 -9.45 -18.17
N GLU A 173 1.51 -10.73 -17.95
CA GLU A 173 0.99 -11.63 -19.00
C GLU A 173 -0.44 -11.30 -19.43
N LYS A 174 -1.18 -10.58 -18.58
CA LYS A 174 -2.56 -10.18 -18.82
C LYS A 174 -2.71 -8.67 -18.75
N ARG A 175 -3.85 -8.16 -19.26
CA ARG A 175 -4.21 -6.76 -19.11
C ARG A 175 -4.31 -6.38 -17.64
N VAL A 176 -3.75 -5.23 -17.28
CA VAL A 176 -3.98 -4.58 -16.00
C VAL A 176 -5.26 -3.76 -16.12
N SER A 177 -6.25 -4.02 -15.28
CA SER A 177 -7.55 -3.33 -15.32
C SER A 177 -7.59 -2.08 -14.46
N VAL A 178 -6.84 -2.05 -13.37
CA VAL A 178 -6.80 -0.93 -12.43
C VAL A 178 -5.56 -0.98 -11.55
N MET A 179 -5.10 0.17 -11.09
CA MET A 179 -3.98 0.31 -10.15
C MET A 179 -4.36 1.21 -8.97
N LYS A 180 -4.05 0.77 -7.74
CA LYS A 180 -4.04 1.59 -6.54
C LYS A 180 -2.60 1.90 -6.15
N ILE A 181 -2.34 3.15 -5.77
CA ILE A 181 -1.07 3.62 -5.23
C ILE A 181 -1.36 4.29 -3.89
N ASP A 182 -0.72 3.81 -2.83
CA ASP A 182 -0.77 4.35 -1.49
C ASP A 182 0.53 3.91 -0.81
N VAL A 183 1.57 4.63 -1.09
CA VAL A 183 2.95 4.30 -0.68
C VAL A 183 3.57 5.41 0.19
N GLN A 184 2.71 6.10 0.91
CA GLN A 184 3.06 7.04 1.96
C GLN A 184 4.05 8.13 1.50
N GLY A 185 3.62 8.87 0.45
CA GLY A 185 4.35 10.00 -0.13
C GLY A 185 5.31 9.63 -1.27
N TYR A 186 5.48 8.35 -1.60
CA TYR A 186 6.26 7.90 -2.76
C TYR A 186 5.41 7.73 -4.03
N ASP A 187 4.18 8.22 -4.01
CA ASP A 187 3.15 8.00 -5.01
C ASP A 187 3.53 8.56 -6.37
N LEU A 188 4.14 9.73 -6.43
CA LEU A 188 4.64 10.32 -7.67
C LEU A 188 5.77 9.47 -8.30
N ASP A 189 6.68 8.96 -7.46
CA ASP A 189 7.76 8.09 -7.94
C ASP A 189 7.20 6.73 -8.40
N ALA A 190 6.20 6.20 -7.72
CA ALA A 190 5.50 4.98 -8.14
C ALA A 190 4.77 5.17 -9.48
N LEU A 191 4.10 6.30 -9.68
CA LEU A 191 3.51 6.68 -10.96
C LEU A 191 4.57 6.75 -12.07
N LYS A 192 5.70 7.44 -11.84
CA LYS A 192 6.80 7.55 -12.80
C LYS A 192 7.41 6.20 -13.14
N GLY A 193 7.62 5.33 -12.14
CA GLY A 193 8.13 3.98 -12.31
C GLY A 193 7.15 2.99 -12.94
N SER A 194 5.91 3.43 -13.18
CA SER A 194 4.84 2.66 -13.84
C SER A 194 4.49 3.20 -15.23
N LYS A 195 5.20 4.21 -15.73
CA LYS A 195 4.82 4.97 -16.92
C LYS A 195 4.58 4.09 -18.16
N LYS A 196 5.49 3.15 -18.46
CA LYS A 196 5.34 2.25 -19.62
C LYS A 196 4.13 1.32 -19.46
N THR A 197 3.94 0.79 -18.25
CA THR A 197 2.81 -0.06 -17.89
C THR A 197 1.49 0.70 -18.02
N ILE A 198 1.43 1.95 -17.53
CA ILE A 198 0.29 2.83 -17.66
C ILE A 198 -0.07 3.07 -19.12
N LEU A 199 0.89 3.45 -19.95
CA LEU A 199 0.68 3.73 -21.38
C LEU A 199 0.27 2.48 -22.16
N LYS A 200 0.81 1.30 -21.80
CA LYS A 200 0.48 0.01 -22.41
C LYS A 200 -0.95 -0.45 -22.10
N HIS A 201 -1.35 -0.37 -20.84
CA HIS A 201 -2.62 -0.97 -20.37
C HIS A 201 -3.77 0.02 -20.30
N LYS A 202 -3.49 1.33 -20.24
CA LYS A 202 -4.47 2.44 -20.20
C LYS A 202 -5.55 2.23 -19.13
N MET A 203 -5.14 1.81 -17.94
CA MET A 203 -6.03 1.52 -16.84
C MET A 203 -6.33 2.77 -15.98
N PRO A 204 -7.50 2.85 -15.35
CA PRO A 204 -7.75 3.79 -14.26
C PRO A 204 -6.76 3.61 -13.11
N ILE A 205 -6.37 4.71 -12.48
CA ILE A 205 -5.41 4.71 -11.38
C ILE A 205 -5.97 5.55 -10.23
N ILE A 206 -5.91 5.02 -9.02
CA ILE A 206 -6.15 5.80 -7.80
C ILE A 206 -4.81 5.96 -7.09
N PHE A 207 -4.47 7.20 -6.76
CA PHE A 207 -3.26 7.54 -6.01
C PHE A 207 -3.58 8.49 -4.86
N GLU A 208 -2.71 8.49 -3.84
CA GLU A 208 -2.78 9.36 -2.69
C GLU A 208 -1.87 10.59 -2.87
N TYR A 209 -2.38 11.77 -2.48
CA TYR A 209 -1.58 12.97 -2.35
C TYR A 209 -1.89 13.68 -1.05
N GLU A 210 -0.87 13.92 -0.24
CA GLU A 210 -0.95 14.68 1.00
C GLU A 210 0.13 15.77 1.03
N GLU A 211 -0.28 17.02 1.25
CA GLU A 211 0.63 18.18 1.34
C GLU A 211 1.73 18.02 2.40
N LYS A 212 1.45 17.25 3.45
CA LYS A 212 2.45 16.97 4.50
C LYS A 212 3.74 16.31 3.98
N PHE A 213 3.67 15.65 2.82
CA PHE A 213 4.80 14.98 2.19
C PHE A 213 5.60 15.85 1.21
N GLU A 214 5.09 17.02 0.81
CA GLU A 214 5.73 17.88 -0.19
C GLU A 214 7.18 18.23 0.16
N LYS A 215 7.40 18.71 1.40
CA LYS A 215 8.74 19.07 1.86
C LYS A 215 9.65 17.85 2.00
N GLU A 216 9.11 16.71 2.41
CA GLU A 216 9.88 15.50 2.62
C GLU A 216 10.34 14.89 1.29
N PHE A 217 9.48 14.91 0.26
CA PHE A 217 9.76 14.27 -1.03
C PHE A 217 10.09 15.27 -2.14
N ASN A 218 10.10 16.57 -1.83
CA ASN A 218 10.43 17.66 -2.77
C ASN A 218 9.60 17.63 -4.04
N TYR A 219 8.29 17.53 -3.88
CA TYR A 219 7.30 17.65 -4.94
C TYR A 219 6.11 18.50 -4.49
N THR A 220 5.30 18.92 -5.43
CA THR A 220 4.01 19.60 -5.21
C THR A 220 2.91 18.90 -5.97
N PHE A 221 1.65 19.26 -5.74
CA PHE A 221 0.55 18.73 -6.56
C PHE A 221 0.73 19.03 -8.05
N LYS A 222 1.40 20.14 -8.37
CA LYS A 222 1.71 20.52 -9.76
C LYS A 222 2.57 19.47 -10.48
N ASP A 223 3.44 18.78 -9.76
CA ASP A 223 4.28 17.72 -10.34
C ASP A 223 3.44 16.48 -10.72
N PHE A 224 2.40 16.17 -9.94
CA PHE A 224 1.40 15.15 -10.32
C PHE A 224 0.62 15.58 -11.55
N GLU A 225 0.10 16.82 -11.61
CA GLU A 225 -0.60 17.33 -12.79
C GLU A 225 0.26 17.27 -14.06
N ASN A 226 1.52 17.67 -13.96
CA ASN A 226 2.47 17.63 -15.08
C ASN A 226 2.65 16.19 -15.58
N PHE A 227 2.87 15.23 -14.67
CA PHE A 227 3.00 13.82 -15.04
C PHE A 227 1.71 13.26 -15.63
N ILE A 228 0.55 13.55 -15.05
CA ILE A 228 -0.77 13.12 -15.55
C ILE A 228 -1.00 13.62 -16.99
N ASN A 229 -0.64 14.87 -17.26
CA ASN A 229 -0.72 15.42 -18.61
C ASN A 229 0.28 14.78 -19.56
N GLU A 230 1.51 14.52 -19.12
CA GLU A 230 2.56 13.85 -19.90
C GLU A 230 2.12 12.46 -20.40
N ILE A 231 1.39 11.71 -19.58
CA ILE A 231 0.88 10.37 -19.94
C ILE A 231 -0.47 10.39 -20.67
N ASN A 232 -0.98 11.58 -21.01
CA ASN A 232 -2.29 11.79 -21.65
C ASN A 232 -3.47 11.26 -20.82
N TYR A 233 -3.43 11.56 -19.51
CA TYR A 233 -4.49 11.26 -18.56
C TYR A 233 -5.15 12.56 -18.07
N LYS A 234 -6.30 12.42 -17.42
CA LYS A 234 -6.97 13.51 -16.70
C LYS A 234 -7.33 13.05 -15.28
N ILE A 235 -7.44 14.03 -14.38
CA ILE A 235 -8.07 13.80 -13.09
C ILE A 235 -9.58 13.72 -13.35
N GLU A 236 -10.15 12.55 -13.07
CA GLU A 236 -11.58 12.32 -13.25
C GLU A 236 -12.37 12.81 -12.03
N THR A 237 -11.84 12.53 -10.84
CA THR A 237 -12.45 13.00 -9.58
C THR A 237 -11.43 12.94 -8.43
N LYS A 238 -11.64 13.85 -7.48
CA LYS A 238 -11.10 13.73 -6.14
C LYS A 238 -12.09 12.89 -5.31
N ILE A 239 -11.69 11.71 -4.85
CA ILE A 239 -12.58 10.75 -4.20
C ILE A 239 -12.88 11.17 -2.76
N ASP A 240 -11.83 11.61 -2.05
CA ASP A 240 -11.88 12.14 -0.69
C ASP A 240 -10.79 13.21 -0.51
N GLU A 241 -10.39 13.51 0.74
CA GLU A 241 -9.45 14.60 1.01
C GLU A 241 -8.06 14.41 0.36
N ILE A 242 -7.62 13.18 0.17
CA ILE A 242 -6.26 12.84 -0.26
C ILE A 242 -6.19 11.92 -1.49
N ASN A 243 -7.27 11.25 -1.86
CA ASN A 243 -7.31 10.27 -2.94
C ASN A 243 -7.87 10.82 -4.24
N TYR A 244 -7.17 10.58 -5.33
CA TYR A 244 -7.49 11.06 -6.69
C TYR A 244 -7.60 9.89 -7.66
N LEU A 245 -8.66 9.90 -8.47
CA LEU A 245 -8.83 9.00 -9.61
C LEU A 245 -8.39 9.70 -10.89
N ILE A 246 -7.48 9.07 -11.64
CA ILE A 246 -7.11 9.47 -12.98
C ILE A 246 -7.47 8.40 -14.00
N VAL A 247 -7.84 8.85 -15.20
CA VAL A 247 -8.23 7.99 -16.32
C VAL A 247 -7.60 8.51 -17.62
N PRO A 248 -7.42 7.64 -18.64
CA PRO A 248 -7.01 8.10 -19.99
C PRO A 248 -7.94 9.18 -20.55
N LYS A 249 -7.37 10.14 -21.29
CA LYS A 249 -8.15 11.12 -22.06
C LYS A 249 -8.76 10.48 -23.28
#